data_5231c8b71b27c0f81eb2de5e8ffdf677
#
_entry.id   5231c8b71b27c0f81eb2de5e8ffdf677
#
_cell.length_a   1.000
_cell.length_b   1.000
_cell.length_c   1.000
_cell.angle_alpha   90.00
_cell.angle_beta   90.00
_cell.angle_gamma   90.00
#
_symmetry.space_group_name_H-M   'P 1'
#
loop_
_entity.id
_entity.type
_entity.pdbx_description
1 polymer ?
#
loop_
_entity_poly.entity_id
_entity_poly.type
_entity_poly.pdbx_seq_one_letter_code
_entity_poly.pdbx_strand_id
1 'polypeptide(L)'
;MEMTATRNKRIVSMDVLKCFAIVCVLLGHATEQTSADIFWDHPLWATIYTFHMPLFMFLCGYFFHSSLRGTFGQMLVKKMRQLGVPSITAFALMTAIMWLTGNHAIADLCELSWMGFINAVWFLKCLFLCYIIIFPICRLSKSELWASIIASVAINLIPETDILNINFMLPMFCLGMVCNPKACGLNDWLTAHRRLGIGMSATFFLLMLPFWSGRLTVYMEPTKIINWNTMEVDWYNLGITIYRLAIGMAGTLMFYLLAEPFCRWLGKQEKGAWWTDLFCRIGGATLGIYILQSFLLEICIRMMNIYIPLPWSYLTSPIIALIELAACFTLVIVLRRNSILKFLLLGEK
;
A
#
# COMPACT_ATOMS: atom_id res chain seq x y z
N MET A 1 -34.65 22.26 14.88
CA MET A 1 -34.62 20.80 14.64
C MET A 1 -33.38 20.52 13.84
N GLU A 2 -32.22 20.42 14.53
CA GLU A 2 -30.91 20.28 13.95
C GLU A 2 -30.68 18.82 13.53
N MET A 3 -30.58 18.60 12.24
CA MET A 3 -30.04 17.37 11.69
C MET A 3 -28.54 17.35 11.94
N THR A 4 -28.10 16.83 13.07
CA THR A 4 -26.71 16.46 13.32
C THR A 4 -26.31 15.32 12.41
N ALA A 5 -25.83 15.66 11.21
CA ALA A 5 -25.09 14.73 10.37
C ALA A 5 -23.90 14.21 11.20
N THR A 6 -23.91 12.95 11.56
CA THR A 6 -22.76 12.24 12.15
C THR A 6 -21.63 12.19 11.12
N ARG A 7 -20.88 13.27 11.04
CA ARG A 7 -19.62 13.37 10.29
C ARG A 7 -18.68 12.33 10.92
N ASN A 8 -18.40 11.24 10.21
CA ASN A 8 -17.40 10.24 10.63
C ASN A 8 -16.14 11.00 11.05
N LYS A 9 -15.79 10.94 12.35
CA LYS A 9 -14.73 11.74 12.93
C LYS A 9 -13.43 11.30 12.26
N ARG A 10 -12.85 12.16 11.41
CA ARG A 10 -11.63 11.90 10.66
C ARG A 10 -10.48 11.67 11.65
N ILE A 11 -9.74 10.58 11.47
CA ILE A 11 -8.62 10.23 12.36
C ILE A 11 -7.36 10.85 11.75
N VAL A 12 -6.94 11.99 12.27
CA VAL A 12 -5.80 12.77 11.78
C VAL A 12 -4.53 11.94 11.64
N SER A 13 -4.19 11.15 12.65
CA SER A 13 -2.98 10.32 12.62
C SER A 13 -2.98 9.30 11.48
N MET A 14 -4.15 8.77 11.09
CA MET A 14 -4.26 7.86 9.96
C MET A 14 -4.08 8.58 8.62
N ASP A 15 -4.57 9.81 8.48
CA ASP A 15 -4.37 10.56 7.26
C ASP A 15 -2.92 11.03 7.10
N VAL A 16 -2.26 11.42 8.19
CA VAL A 16 -0.83 11.72 8.21
C VAL A 16 -0.01 10.47 7.84
N LEU A 17 -0.38 9.31 8.36
CA LEU A 17 0.29 8.05 8.05
C LEU A 17 0.10 7.64 6.57
N LYS A 18 -1.08 7.88 5.98
CA LYS A 18 -1.31 7.71 4.54
C LYS A 18 -0.44 8.66 3.71
N CYS A 19 -0.31 9.91 4.15
CA CYS A 19 0.59 10.88 3.51
C CYS A 19 2.04 10.37 3.52
N PHE A 20 2.53 9.91 4.65
CA PHE A 20 3.86 9.30 4.76
C PHE A 20 4.02 8.10 3.83
N ALA A 21 3.06 7.18 3.84
CA ALA A 21 3.10 5.98 3.03
C ALA A 21 3.13 6.30 1.52
N ILE A 22 2.34 7.27 1.02
CA ILE A 22 2.36 7.64 -0.40
C ILE A 22 3.67 8.33 -0.79
N VAL A 23 4.28 9.12 0.09
CA VAL A 23 5.61 9.68 -0.14
C VAL A 23 6.65 8.57 -0.29
N CYS A 24 6.58 7.52 0.53
CA CYS A 24 7.45 6.35 0.41
C CYS A 24 7.24 5.61 -0.93
N VAL A 25 5.99 5.49 -1.42
CA VAL A 25 5.71 4.91 -2.75
C VAL A 25 6.39 5.71 -3.84
N LEU A 26 6.17 7.03 -3.87
CA LEU A 26 6.76 7.90 -4.89
C LEU A 26 8.29 7.86 -4.86
N LEU A 27 8.87 7.88 -3.66
CA LEU A 27 10.31 7.79 -3.48
C LEU A 27 10.88 6.44 -3.96
N GLY A 28 10.17 5.35 -3.66
CA GLY A 28 10.53 4.02 -4.14
C GLY A 28 10.53 3.94 -5.67
N HIS A 29 9.44 4.35 -6.30
CA HIS A 29 9.33 4.34 -7.77
C HIS A 29 10.28 5.35 -8.45
N ALA A 30 10.49 6.54 -7.87
CA ALA A 30 11.48 7.48 -8.39
C ALA A 30 12.88 6.87 -8.40
N THR A 31 13.26 6.14 -7.34
CA THR A 31 14.55 5.44 -7.28
C THR A 31 14.62 4.30 -8.30
N GLU A 32 13.56 3.51 -8.42
CA GLU A 32 13.44 2.40 -9.36
C GLU A 32 13.59 2.86 -10.82
N GLN A 33 12.82 3.87 -11.22
CA GLN A 33 12.81 4.34 -12.60
C GLN A 33 14.06 5.12 -13.02
N THR A 34 14.85 5.64 -12.07
CA THR A 34 16.05 6.42 -12.37
C THR A 34 17.36 5.67 -12.15
N SER A 35 17.35 4.53 -11.46
CA SER A 35 18.58 3.78 -11.13
C SER A 35 18.80 2.54 -12.02
N ALA A 36 17.99 2.32 -13.03
CA ALA A 36 18.02 1.15 -13.90
C ALA A 36 18.10 -0.18 -13.10
N ASP A 37 18.81 -1.19 -13.59
CA ASP A 37 18.87 -2.53 -12.96
C ASP A 37 19.58 -2.58 -11.61
N ILE A 38 20.20 -1.48 -11.17
CA ILE A 38 20.92 -1.43 -9.87
C ILE A 38 20.04 -1.02 -8.70
N PHE A 39 18.78 -0.66 -8.93
CA PHE A 39 17.87 -0.24 -7.86
C PHE A 39 17.65 -1.32 -6.79
N TRP A 40 17.75 -2.62 -7.15
CA TRP A 40 17.67 -3.74 -6.21
C TRP A 40 18.69 -3.67 -5.07
N ASP A 41 19.87 -3.13 -5.35
CA ASP A 41 20.95 -2.99 -4.40
C ASP A 41 20.99 -1.58 -3.77
N HIS A 42 20.00 -0.71 -4.06
CA HIS A 42 19.91 0.63 -3.51
C HIS A 42 19.36 0.59 -2.07
N PRO A 43 20.14 0.98 -1.03
CA PRO A 43 19.72 0.82 0.38
C PRO A 43 18.43 1.56 0.73
N LEU A 44 18.23 2.76 0.18
CA LEU A 44 17.00 3.53 0.41
C LEU A 44 15.77 2.80 -0.14
N TRP A 45 15.87 2.31 -1.38
CA TRP A 45 14.82 1.53 -2.02
C TRP A 45 14.54 0.25 -1.22
N ALA A 46 15.57 -0.53 -0.94
CA ALA A 46 15.46 -1.76 -0.17
C ALA A 46 14.77 -1.53 1.18
N THR A 47 15.15 -0.47 1.92
CA THR A 47 14.53 -0.12 3.19
C THR A 47 13.04 0.22 3.05
N ILE A 48 12.67 1.05 2.07
CA ILE A 48 11.28 1.45 1.83
C ILE A 48 10.44 0.23 1.48
N TYR A 49 10.95 -0.68 0.67
CA TYR A 49 10.22 -1.86 0.20
C TYR A 49 10.00 -2.93 1.28
N THR A 50 10.60 -2.80 2.46
CA THR A 50 10.24 -3.64 3.61
C THR A 50 8.84 -3.33 4.15
N PHE A 51 8.40 -2.06 4.16
CA PHE A 51 7.23 -1.65 4.94
C PHE A 51 6.18 -0.81 4.20
N HIS A 52 6.49 -0.12 3.08
CA HIS A 52 5.58 0.87 2.50
C HIS A 52 4.25 0.25 2.02
N MET A 53 4.30 -0.86 1.27
CA MET A 53 3.09 -1.56 0.83
C MET A 53 2.39 -2.30 1.97
N PRO A 54 3.11 -3.02 2.88
CA PRO A 54 2.56 -3.48 4.16
C PRO A 54 1.78 -2.40 4.93
N LEU A 55 2.34 -1.19 5.04
CA LEU A 55 1.70 -0.07 5.72
C LEU A 55 0.41 0.37 5.03
N PHE A 56 0.37 0.42 3.68
CA PHE A 56 -0.86 0.72 2.96
C PHE A 56 -1.93 -0.36 3.17
N MET A 57 -1.55 -1.64 3.09
CA MET A 57 -2.47 -2.74 3.36
C MET A 57 -3.01 -2.71 4.78
N PHE A 58 -2.13 -2.45 5.76
CA PHE A 58 -2.52 -2.24 7.16
C PHE A 58 -3.56 -1.12 7.29
N LEU A 59 -3.31 0.04 6.69
CA LEU A 59 -4.24 1.18 6.71
C LEU A 59 -5.60 0.82 6.11
N CYS A 60 -5.62 0.07 5.00
CA CYS A 60 -6.86 -0.39 4.39
C CYS A 60 -7.61 -1.39 5.29
N GLY A 61 -6.88 -2.32 5.91
CA GLY A 61 -7.41 -3.28 6.87
C GLY A 61 -7.97 -2.60 8.12
N TYR A 62 -7.28 -1.59 8.65
CA TYR A 62 -7.75 -0.81 9.79
C TYR A 62 -9.17 -0.23 9.61
N PHE A 63 -9.51 0.18 8.38
CA PHE A 63 -10.85 0.69 8.07
C PHE A 63 -11.85 -0.39 7.62
N PHE A 64 -11.43 -1.66 7.53
CA PHE A 64 -12.27 -2.75 7.04
C PHE A 64 -13.54 -2.97 7.87
N HIS A 65 -13.47 -2.81 9.19
CA HIS A 65 -14.60 -3.01 10.11
C HIS A 65 -15.88 -2.28 9.67
N SER A 66 -15.75 -1.11 9.04
CA SER A 66 -16.88 -0.38 8.49
C SER A 66 -17.62 -1.12 7.38
N SER A 67 -16.94 -2.00 6.66
CA SER A 67 -17.49 -2.79 5.56
C SER A 67 -18.34 -3.96 6.05
N LEU A 68 -18.06 -4.47 7.25
CA LEU A 68 -18.86 -5.55 7.88
C LEU A 68 -20.29 -5.14 8.28
N ARG A 69 -20.60 -3.85 8.28
CA ARG A 69 -21.96 -3.37 8.60
C ARG A 69 -22.99 -3.67 7.52
N GLY A 70 -22.52 -3.86 6.26
CA GLY A 70 -23.36 -4.16 5.11
C GLY A 70 -23.41 -5.65 4.77
N THR A 71 -24.13 -5.99 3.70
CA THR A 71 -24.11 -7.31 3.08
C THR A 71 -22.87 -7.46 2.19
N PHE A 72 -22.51 -8.71 1.83
CA PHE A 72 -21.41 -8.97 0.88
C PHE A 72 -21.62 -8.25 -0.45
N GLY A 73 -22.85 -8.31 -1.02
CA GLY A 73 -23.16 -7.62 -2.26
C GLY A 73 -23.00 -6.10 -2.18
N GLN A 74 -23.42 -5.48 -1.07
CA GLN A 74 -23.24 -4.04 -0.86
C GLN A 74 -21.75 -3.66 -0.77
N MET A 75 -20.96 -4.46 -0.06
CA MET A 75 -19.51 -4.29 0.02
C MET A 75 -18.88 -4.44 -1.36
N LEU A 76 -19.25 -5.50 -2.11
CA LEU A 76 -18.71 -5.79 -3.45
C LEU A 76 -18.97 -4.64 -4.44
N VAL A 77 -20.21 -4.17 -4.53
CA VAL A 77 -20.57 -3.04 -5.42
C VAL A 77 -19.83 -1.77 -5.03
N LYS A 78 -19.74 -1.49 -3.72
CA LYS A 78 -18.99 -0.32 -3.22
C LYS A 78 -17.51 -0.40 -3.59
N LYS A 79 -16.87 -1.57 -3.41
CA LYS A 79 -15.44 -1.76 -3.67
C LYS A 79 -15.15 -1.86 -5.16
N MET A 80 -16.03 -2.47 -5.96
CA MET A 80 -15.93 -2.45 -7.42
C MET A 80 -15.89 -1.00 -7.93
N ARG A 81 -16.77 -0.13 -7.43
CA ARG A 81 -16.75 1.27 -7.81
C ARG A 81 -15.46 1.98 -7.35
N GLN A 82 -15.01 1.75 -6.11
CA GLN A 82 -13.88 2.47 -5.52
C GLN A 82 -12.52 2.01 -6.05
N LEU A 83 -12.38 0.74 -6.41
CA LEU A 83 -11.10 0.10 -6.76
C LEU A 83 -11.13 -0.49 -8.19
N GLY A 84 -12.22 -1.19 -8.54
CA GLY A 84 -12.36 -1.86 -9.83
C GLY A 84 -12.47 -0.87 -10.99
N VAL A 85 -13.40 0.10 -10.90
CA VAL A 85 -13.57 1.12 -11.96
C VAL A 85 -12.28 1.91 -12.20
N PRO A 86 -11.61 2.50 -11.18
CA PRO A 86 -10.34 3.19 -11.39
C PRO A 86 -9.24 2.29 -11.96
N SER A 87 -9.17 1.02 -11.54
CA SER A 87 -8.18 0.07 -12.05
C SER A 87 -8.38 -0.23 -13.54
N ILE A 88 -9.63 -0.46 -13.98
CA ILE A 88 -9.96 -0.70 -15.38
C ILE A 88 -9.69 0.55 -16.23
N THR A 89 -10.09 1.73 -15.73
CA THR A 89 -9.88 3.00 -16.43
C THR A 89 -8.39 3.31 -16.56
N ALA A 90 -7.61 3.12 -15.50
CA ALA A 90 -6.16 3.32 -15.53
C ALA A 90 -5.49 2.40 -16.57
N PHE A 91 -5.82 1.11 -16.55
CA PHE A 91 -5.30 0.16 -17.54
C PHE A 91 -5.66 0.57 -18.98
N ALA A 92 -6.92 0.91 -19.25
CA ALA A 92 -7.36 1.34 -20.57
C ALA A 92 -6.60 2.60 -21.06
N LEU A 93 -6.37 3.57 -20.17
CA LEU A 93 -5.60 4.79 -20.49
C LEU A 93 -4.11 4.47 -20.74
N MET A 94 -3.49 3.62 -19.91
CA MET A 94 -2.10 3.19 -20.10
C MET A 94 -1.92 2.49 -21.45
N THR A 95 -2.81 1.55 -21.77
CA THR A 95 -2.83 0.85 -23.07
C THR A 95 -3.01 1.83 -24.23
N ALA A 96 -3.92 2.80 -24.11
CA ALA A 96 -4.12 3.83 -25.13
C ALA A 96 -2.87 4.70 -25.34
N ILE A 97 -2.17 5.10 -24.26
CA ILE A 97 -0.91 5.85 -24.35
C ILE A 97 0.15 5.03 -25.09
N MET A 98 0.32 3.75 -24.72
CA MET A 98 1.28 2.86 -25.39
C MET A 98 1.00 2.78 -26.91
N TRP A 99 -0.25 2.59 -27.30
CA TRP A 99 -0.65 2.52 -28.69
C TRP A 99 -0.41 3.83 -29.45
N LEU A 100 -0.74 4.96 -28.83
CA LEU A 100 -0.58 6.28 -29.45
C LEU A 100 0.90 6.68 -29.58
N THR A 101 1.76 6.27 -28.65
CA THR A 101 3.18 6.60 -28.68
C THR A 101 4.02 5.59 -29.47
N GLY A 102 3.47 4.41 -29.75
CA GLY A 102 4.21 3.30 -30.37
C GLY A 102 5.38 2.76 -29.50
N ASN A 103 5.43 3.14 -28.22
CA ASN A 103 6.51 2.74 -27.32
C ASN A 103 6.14 1.47 -26.54
N HIS A 104 6.83 0.36 -26.85
CA HIS A 104 6.64 -0.94 -26.21
C HIS A 104 7.54 -1.18 -24.98
N ALA A 105 8.36 -0.18 -24.57
CA ALA A 105 9.21 -0.31 -23.37
C ALA A 105 8.42 -0.49 -22.06
N ILE A 106 7.13 -0.21 -22.08
CA ILE A 106 6.20 -0.34 -20.95
C ILE A 106 5.13 -1.42 -21.18
N ALA A 107 5.36 -2.33 -22.13
CA ALA A 107 4.38 -3.35 -22.50
C ALA A 107 3.98 -4.24 -21.31
N ASP A 108 4.89 -4.53 -20.40
CA ASP A 108 4.66 -5.28 -19.16
C ASP A 108 3.58 -4.66 -18.26
N LEU A 109 3.36 -3.33 -18.36
CA LEU A 109 2.37 -2.60 -17.58
C LEU A 109 1.06 -2.34 -18.31
N CYS A 110 1.08 -2.26 -19.65
CA CYS A 110 -0.05 -1.75 -20.40
C CYS A 110 -0.34 -2.48 -21.72
N GLU A 111 0.36 -3.58 -21.99
CA GLU A 111 -0.01 -4.47 -23.09
C GLU A 111 -1.43 -4.99 -22.90
N LEU A 112 -2.20 -5.06 -23.97
CA LEU A 112 -3.56 -5.62 -23.95
C LEU A 112 -3.51 -7.15 -23.76
N SER A 113 -3.10 -7.57 -22.58
CA SER A 113 -2.96 -8.95 -22.15
C SER A 113 -3.51 -9.12 -20.73
N TRP A 114 -3.71 -10.37 -20.29
CA TRP A 114 -4.07 -10.66 -18.91
C TRP A 114 -3.01 -10.19 -17.91
N MET A 115 -1.73 -10.42 -18.23
CA MET A 115 -0.63 -9.99 -17.34
C MET A 115 -0.51 -8.47 -17.29
N GLY A 116 -0.60 -7.76 -18.41
CA GLY A 116 -0.65 -6.30 -18.43
C GLY A 116 -1.80 -5.75 -17.58
N PHE A 117 -3.00 -6.35 -17.69
CA PHE A 117 -4.11 -5.97 -16.80
C PHE A 117 -3.82 -6.22 -15.33
N ILE A 118 -3.21 -7.35 -14.97
CA ILE A 118 -2.86 -7.68 -13.57
C ILE A 118 -1.83 -6.69 -13.03
N ASN A 119 -0.79 -6.40 -13.79
CA ASN A 119 0.34 -5.57 -13.36
C ASN A 119 -0.04 -4.08 -13.26
N ALA A 120 -0.86 -3.57 -14.19
CA ALA A 120 -1.30 -2.18 -14.14
C ALA A 120 -2.03 -1.87 -12.81
N VAL A 121 -1.51 -0.92 -12.04
CA VAL A 121 -2.06 -0.54 -10.71
C VAL A 121 -2.46 -1.75 -9.85
N TRP A 122 -1.60 -2.75 -9.80
CA TRP A 122 -1.80 -4.07 -9.17
C TRP A 122 -2.34 -4.00 -7.74
N PHE A 123 -1.92 -3.00 -6.96
CA PHE A 123 -2.33 -2.83 -5.56
C PHE A 123 -3.85 -2.71 -5.39
N LEU A 124 -4.55 -2.04 -6.31
CA LEU A 124 -6.01 -1.89 -6.24
C LEU A 124 -6.72 -3.25 -6.36
N LYS A 125 -6.19 -4.12 -7.23
CA LYS A 125 -6.73 -5.47 -7.45
C LYS A 125 -6.44 -6.38 -6.26
N CYS A 126 -5.21 -6.31 -5.75
CA CYS A 126 -4.83 -7.02 -4.52
C CYS A 126 -5.72 -6.61 -3.34
N LEU A 127 -5.91 -5.31 -3.14
CA LEU A 127 -6.79 -4.78 -2.10
C LEU A 127 -8.24 -5.23 -2.28
N PHE A 128 -8.74 -5.25 -3.52
CA PHE A 128 -10.08 -5.74 -3.83
C PHE A 128 -10.25 -7.22 -3.45
N LEU A 129 -9.25 -8.06 -3.77
CA LEU A 129 -9.23 -9.47 -3.38
C LEU A 129 -9.19 -9.64 -1.86
N CYS A 130 -8.42 -8.84 -1.12
CA CYS A 130 -8.42 -8.87 0.34
C CYS A 130 -9.82 -8.68 0.92
N TYR A 131 -10.62 -7.75 0.37
CA TYR A 131 -12.02 -7.56 0.78
C TYR A 131 -12.89 -8.78 0.48
N ILE A 132 -12.72 -9.40 -0.70
CA ILE A 132 -13.50 -10.59 -1.10
C ILE A 132 -13.18 -11.78 -0.21
N ILE A 133 -11.90 -12.00 0.12
CA ILE A 133 -11.44 -13.14 0.90
C ILE A 133 -11.86 -12.97 2.37
N ILE A 134 -11.56 -11.82 2.98
CA ILE A 134 -11.69 -11.69 4.43
C ILE A 134 -13.14 -11.47 4.89
N PHE A 135 -14.00 -10.86 4.06
CA PHE A 135 -15.37 -10.56 4.44
C PHE A 135 -16.19 -11.83 4.82
N PRO A 136 -16.26 -12.88 3.97
CA PRO A 136 -16.98 -14.11 4.34
C PRO A 136 -16.34 -14.82 5.52
N ILE A 137 -15.02 -14.84 5.64
CA ILE A 137 -14.32 -15.49 6.76
C ILE A 137 -14.67 -14.81 8.07
N CYS A 138 -14.72 -13.46 8.11
CA CYS A 138 -15.17 -12.72 9.30
C CYS A 138 -16.63 -13.00 9.66
N ARG A 139 -17.48 -13.17 8.66
CA ARG A 139 -18.90 -13.50 8.90
C ARG A 139 -19.10 -14.90 9.45
N LEU A 140 -18.28 -15.85 9.01
CA LEU A 140 -18.34 -17.25 9.45
C LEU A 140 -17.70 -17.42 10.85
N SER A 141 -16.52 -16.86 11.08
CA SER A 141 -15.78 -16.99 12.33
C SER A 141 -16.37 -16.19 13.48
N LYS A 142 -17.20 -15.18 13.20
CA LYS A 142 -17.76 -14.23 14.18
C LYS A 142 -16.66 -13.49 15.00
N SER A 143 -15.40 -13.61 14.61
CA SER A 143 -14.24 -13.01 15.26
C SER A 143 -13.25 -12.51 14.20
N GLU A 144 -12.94 -11.21 14.25
CA GLU A 144 -11.97 -10.61 13.32
C GLU A 144 -10.54 -11.16 13.57
N LEU A 145 -10.21 -11.49 14.82
CA LEU A 145 -8.93 -12.09 15.18
C LEU A 145 -8.76 -13.48 14.55
N TRP A 146 -9.72 -14.39 14.76
CA TRP A 146 -9.65 -15.73 14.18
C TRP A 146 -9.73 -15.70 12.65
N ALA A 147 -10.56 -14.84 12.09
CA ALA A 147 -10.60 -14.63 10.64
C ALA A 147 -9.24 -14.22 10.09
N SER A 148 -8.55 -13.30 10.78
CA SER A 148 -7.21 -12.82 10.40
C SER A 148 -6.16 -13.93 10.44
N ILE A 149 -6.15 -14.73 11.50
CA ILE A 149 -5.21 -15.85 11.67
C ILE A 149 -5.45 -16.89 10.58
N ILE A 150 -6.69 -17.34 10.42
CA ILE A 150 -7.06 -18.37 9.44
C ILE A 150 -6.72 -17.92 8.02
N ALA A 151 -7.11 -16.70 7.65
CA ALA A 151 -6.84 -16.17 6.31
C ALA A 151 -5.34 -16.01 6.05
N SER A 152 -4.57 -15.52 7.03
CA SER A 152 -3.12 -15.32 6.89
C SER A 152 -2.36 -16.64 6.76
N VAL A 153 -2.77 -17.67 7.48
CA VAL A 153 -2.18 -19.00 7.36
C VAL A 153 -2.58 -19.65 6.04
N ALA A 154 -3.87 -19.67 5.73
CA ALA A 154 -4.38 -20.32 4.53
C ALA A 154 -3.79 -19.75 3.24
N ILE A 155 -3.68 -18.42 3.12
CA ILE A 155 -3.16 -17.79 1.91
C ILE A 155 -1.67 -18.14 1.68
N ASN A 156 -0.88 -18.29 2.73
CA ASN A 156 0.53 -18.66 2.63
C ASN A 156 0.78 -20.14 2.35
N LEU A 157 -0.23 -20.99 2.51
CA LEU A 157 -0.19 -22.40 2.10
C LEU A 157 -0.53 -22.59 0.62
N ILE A 158 -1.19 -21.63 -0.02
CA ILE A 158 -1.51 -21.65 -1.45
C ILE A 158 -0.24 -21.27 -2.23
N PRO A 159 0.16 -22.03 -3.27
CA PRO A 159 1.29 -21.64 -4.12
C PRO A 159 1.06 -20.25 -4.70
N GLU A 160 2.03 -19.37 -4.55
CA GLU A 160 1.98 -18.08 -5.20
C GLU A 160 2.21 -18.27 -6.70
N THR A 161 1.35 -17.62 -7.46
CA THR A 161 1.40 -17.61 -8.92
C THR A 161 1.96 -16.29 -9.46
N ASP A 162 2.74 -15.57 -8.66
CA ASP A 162 3.27 -14.22 -8.95
C ASP A 162 2.15 -13.18 -9.21
N ILE A 163 0.92 -13.50 -8.78
CA ILE A 163 -0.24 -12.66 -9.01
C ILE A 163 -0.53 -11.82 -7.76
N LEU A 164 -0.32 -10.51 -7.89
CA LEU A 164 -0.76 -9.50 -6.91
C LEU A 164 -0.10 -9.59 -5.52
N ASN A 165 0.91 -10.43 -5.31
CA ASN A 165 1.61 -10.58 -4.02
C ASN A 165 0.66 -10.80 -2.82
N ILE A 166 -0.46 -11.50 -3.04
CA ILE A 166 -1.57 -11.62 -2.08
C ILE A 166 -1.12 -12.34 -0.79
N ASN A 167 -0.18 -13.28 -0.89
CA ASN A 167 0.35 -14.05 0.23
C ASN A 167 1.05 -13.16 1.26
N PHE A 168 1.70 -12.09 0.78
CA PHE A 168 2.33 -11.09 1.64
C PHE A 168 1.36 -9.98 2.08
N MET A 169 0.47 -9.55 1.18
CA MET A 169 -0.39 -8.38 1.41
C MET A 169 -1.58 -8.67 2.32
N LEU A 170 -2.20 -9.87 2.22
CA LEU A 170 -3.37 -10.21 3.03
C LEU A 170 -3.05 -10.26 4.53
N PRO A 171 -1.94 -10.86 5.02
CA PRO A 171 -1.56 -10.80 6.43
C PRO A 171 -1.39 -9.36 6.95
N MET A 172 -0.88 -8.44 6.14
CA MET A 172 -0.73 -7.03 6.51
C MET A 172 -2.08 -6.31 6.61
N PHE A 173 -3.01 -6.62 5.69
CA PHE A 173 -4.38 -6.17 5.77
C PHE A 173 -5.06 -6.70 7.05
N CYS A 174 -4.88 -7.97 7.38
CA CYS A 174 -5.39 -8.61 8.58
C CYS A 174 -4.82 -7.96 9.85
N LEU A 175 -3.53 -7.66 9.89
CA LEU A 175 -2.90 -6.94 11.00
C LEU A 175 -3.58 -5.59 11.23
N GLY A 176 -3.84 -4.83 10.16
CA GLY A 176 -4.57 -3.57 10.25
C GLY A 176 -5.99 -3.73 10.80
N MET A 177 -6.69 -4.77 10.38
CA MET A 177 -8.04 -5.08 10.86
C MET A 177 -8.06 -5.37 12.36
N VAL A 178 -7.14 -6.20 12.85
CA VAL A 178 -7.00 -6.56 14.26
C VAL A 178 -6.58 -5.36 15.13
N CYS A 179 -5.79 -4.44 14.59
CA CYS A 179 -5.41 -3.19 15.26
C CYS A 179 -6.53 -2.12 15.26
N ASN A 180 -7.71 -2.39 14.72
CA ASN A 180 -8.84 -1.48 14.86
C ASN A 180 -9.39 -1.54 16.30
N PRO A 181 -9.68 -0.39 16.96
CA PRO A 181 -10.21 -0.38 18.34
C PRO A 181 -11.51 -1.19 18.56
N LYS A 182 -12.23 -1.51 17.48
CA LYS A 182 -13.48 -2.26 17.52
C LYS A 182 -13.31 -3.77 17.32
N ALA A 183 -12.08 -4.23 17.04
CA ALA A 183 -11.84 -5.63 16.70
C ALA A 183 -11.68 -6.52 17.94
N CYS A 184 -10.55 -6.45 18.62
CA CYS A 184 -10.19 -7.43 19.66
C CYS A 184 -9.44 -6.86 20.86
N GLY A 185 -9.44 -5.55 21.08
CA GLY A 185 -8.71 -4.93 22.21
C GLY A 185 -7.19 -4.84 22.06
N LEU A 186 -6.60 -5.38 20.98
CA LEU A 186 -5.16 -5.26 20.73
C LEU A 186 -4.72 -3.79 20.63
N ASN A 187 -5.54 -2.96 19.99
CA ASN A 187 -5.27 -1.52 19.90
C ASN A 187 -5.18 -0.86 21.27
N ASP A 188 -6.06 -1.24 22.20
CA ASP A 188 -6.09 -0.66 23.55
C ASP A 188 -4.82 -1.05 24.33
N TRP A 189 -4.38 -2.29 24.19
CA TRP A 189 -3.11 -2.75 24.74
C TRP A 189 -1.91 -2.00 24.12
N LEU A 190 -1.85 -1.89 22.79
CA LEU A 190 -0.80 -1.16 22.07
C LEU A 190 -0.76 0.33 22.45
N THR A 191 -1.93 0.95 22.64
CA THR A 191 -1.99 2.36 23.03
C THR A 191 -1.60 2.58 24.50
N ALA A 192 -1.97 1.67 25.39
CA ALA A 192 -1.55 1.69 26.80
C ALA A 192 -0.03 1.50 26.94
N HIS A 193 0.57 0.61 26.14
CA HIS A 193 2.00 0.29 26.19
C HIS A 193 2.78 0.90 25.01
N ARG A 194 2.33 2.04 24.48
CA ARG A 194 2.84 2.63 23.25
C ARG A 194 4.35 2.80 23.18
N ARG A 195 4.98 3.31 24.26
CA ARG A 195 6.45 3.50 24.29
C ARG A 195 7.19 2.18 24.17
N LEU A 196 6.72 1.14 24.84
CA LEU A 196 7.25 -0.21 24.74
C LEU A 196 7.06 -0.76 23.32
N GLY A 197 5.87 -0.62 22.76
CA GLY A 197 5.55 -1.06 21.41
C GLY A 197 6.43 -0.38 20.34
N ILE A 198 6.66 0.94 20.46
CA ILE A 198 7.60 1.66 19.57
C ILE A 198 9.01 1.11 19.76
N GLY A 199 9.48 1.00 21.01
CA GLY A 199 10.82 0.49 21.30
C GLY A 199 11.04 -0.91 20.72
N MET A 200 10.13 -1.84 20.98
CA MET A 200 10.23 -3.22 20.48
C MET A 200 10.17 -3.30 18.95
N SER A 201 9.21 -2.64 18.33
CA SER A 201 9.06 -2.68 16.86
C SER A 201 10.22 -1.99 16.15
N ALA A 202 10.72 -0.86 16.67
CA ALA A 202 11.86 -0.16 16.12
C ALA A 202 13.16 -0.98 16.28
N THR A 203 13.40 -1.53 17.48
CA THR A 203 14.59 -2.36 17.74
C THR A 203 14.59 -3.59 16.83
N PHE A 204 13.46 -4.30 16.76
CA PHE A 204 13.35 -5.47 15.89
C PHE A 204 13.55 -5.12 14.41
N PHE A 205 12.91 -4.05 13.94
CA PHE A 205 13.06 -3.57 12.56
C PHE A 205 14.52 -3.23 12.24
N LEU A 206 15.18 -2.45 13.10
CA LEU A 206 16.57 -2.04 12.90
C LEU A 206 17.55 -3.20 12.99
N LEU A 207 17.31 -4.19 13.85
CA LEU A 207 18.15 -5.40 13.93
C LEU A 207 18.00 -6.32 12.71
N MET A 208 16.80 -6.37 12.11
CA MET A 208 16.54 -7.17 10.92
C MET A 208 17.05 -6.47 9.65
N LEU A 209 17.02 -5.15 9.58
CA LEU A 209 17.32 -4.39 8.37
C LEU A 209 18.70 -4.68 7.74
N PRO A 210 19.81 -4.89 8.49
CA PRO A 210 21.11 -5.23 7.91
C PRO A 210 21.14 -6.56 7.13
N PHE A 211 20.24 -7.48 7.43
CA PHE A 211 20.11 -8.76 6.73
C PHE A 211 19.13 -8.69 5.55
N TRP A 212 18.50 -7.53 5.35
CA TRP A 212 17.55 -7.33 4.26
C TRP A 212 18.27 -6.93 2.98
N SER A 213 17.86 -7.56 1.89
CA SER A 213 18.26 -7.19 0.53
C SER A 213 17.02 -6.95 -0.32
N GLY A 214 17.10 -6.03 -1.27
CA GLY A 214 16.03 -5.82 -2.25
C GLY A 214 15.68 -7.08 -3.04
N ARG A 215 16.62 -8.01 -3.16
CA ARG A 215 16.42 -9.32 -3.80
C ARG A 215 15.54 -10.28 -3.00
N LEU A 216 15.35 -10.03 -1.70
CA LEU A 216 14.43 -10.80 -0.86
C LEU A 216 12.98 -10.30 -0.94
N THR A 217 12.69 -9.29 -1.75
CA THR A 217 11.31 -8.81 -1.94
C THR A 217 10.44 -9.85 -2.63
N VAL A 218 9.13 -9.74 -2.47
CA VAL A 218 8.15 -10.61 -3.15
C VAL A 218 8.19 -10.50 -4.68
N TYR A 219 8.83 -9.45 -5.21
CA TYR A 219 9.01 -9.26 -6.65
C TYR A 219 10.12 -10.12 -7.24
N MET A 220 11.07 -10.57 -6.42
CA MET A 220 12.20 -11.41 -6.86
C MET A 220 12.07 -12.85 -6.39
N GLU A 221 11.62 -13.05 -5.16
CA GLU A 221 11.47 -14.37 -4.56
C GLU A 221 9.98 -14.62 -4.27
N PRO A 222 9.26 -15.37 -5.11
CA PRO A 222 7.86 -15.67 -4.88
C PRO A 222 7.65 -16.54 -3.63
N THR A 223 6.45 -16.45 -3.03
CA THR A 223 6.10 -17.26 -1.87
C THR A 223 5.67 -18.67 -2.30
N LYS A 224 6.53 -19.67 -2.14
CA LYS A 224 6.30 -21.07 -2.51
C LYS A 224 6.66 -22.00 -1.35
N ILE A 225 5.90 -21.94 -0.25
CA ILE A 225 6.22 -22.71 0.98
C ILE A 225 6.04 -24.21 0.77
N ILE A 226 5.04 -24.62 -0.01
CA ILE A 226 4.74 -26.04 -0.28
C ILE A 226 4.90 -26.32 -1.77
N ASN A 227 5.71 -27.31 -2.08
CA ASN A 227 5.70 -27.92 -3.40
C ASN A 227 4.53 -28.93 -3.49
N TRP A 228 3.43 -28.51 -4.11
CA TRP A 228 2.23 -29.33 -4.20
C TRP A 228 2.38 -30.59 -5.07
N ASN A 229 3.41 -30.67 -5.92
CA ASN A 229 3.67 -31.87 -6.71
C ASN A 229 4.35 -32.96 -5.90
N THR A 230 5.25 -32.59 -4.97
CA THR A 230 5.99 -33.56 -4.12
C THR A 230 5.44 -33.59 -2.69
N MET A 231 4.53 -32.67 -2.32
CA MET A 231 4.01 -32.44 -0.96
C MET A 231 5.13 -32.17 0.06
N GLU A 232 6.23 -31.59 -0.40
CA GLU A 232 7.37 -31.23 0.44
C GLU A 232 7.34 -29.76 0.82
N VAL A 233 7.84 -29.46 2.03
CA VAL A 233 7.98 -28.07 2.51
C VAL A 233 9.32 -27.52 2.06
N ASP A 234 9.29 -26.38 1.37
CA ASP A 234 10.49 -25.59 1.08
C ASP A 234 10.87 -24.75 2.31
N TRP A 235 11.78 -25.25 3.13
CA TRP A 235 12.23 -24.61 4.36
C TRP A 235 12.92 -23.26 4.13
N TYR A 236 13.63 -23.12 3.00
CA TYR A 236 14.27 -21.86 2.64
C TYR A 236 13.22 -20.79 2.35
N ASN A 237 12.22 -21.11 1.53
CA ASN A 237 11.15 -20.19 1.18
C ASN A 237 10.24 -19.89 2.38
N LEU A 238 10.00 -20.85 3.26
CA LEU A 238 9.31 -20.64 4.53
C LEU A 238 10.07 -19.62 5.40
N GLY A 239 11.39 -19.76 5.52
CA GLY A 239 12.25 -18.84 6.27
C GLY A 239 12.18 -17.41 5.71
N ILE A 240 12.31 -17.25 4.39
CA ILE A 240 12.19 -15.95 3.71
C ILE A 240 10.80 -15.34 3.93
N THR A 241 9.73 -16.14 3.81
CA THR A 241 8.36 -15.67 4.00
C THR A 241 8.12 -15.17 5.42
N ILE A 242 8.56 -15.91 6.44
CA ILE A 242 8.48 -15.50 7.85
C ILE A 242 9.27 -14.21 8.06
N TYR A 243 10.47 -14.12 7.50
CA TYR A 243 11.33 -12.96 7.63
C TYR A 243 10.69 -11.69 7.02
N ARG A 244 10.13 -11.78 5.80
CA ARG A 244 9.39 -10.69 5.13
C ARG A 244 8.21 -10.22 5.97
N LEU A 245 7.40 -11.17 6.44
CA LEU A 245 6.24 -10.84 7.28
C LEU A 245 6.69 -10.15 8.57
N ALA A 246 7.72 -10.66 9.23
CA ALA A 246 8.21 -10.12 10.49
C ALA A 246 8.75 -8.69 10.34
N ILE A 247 9.64 -8.44 9.35
CA ILE A 247 10.20 -7.11 9.13
C ILE A 247 9.12 -6.12 8.64
N GLY A 248 8.22 -6.54 7.76
CA GLY A 248 7.11 -5.74 7.27
C GLY A 248 6.13 -5.36 8.38
N MET A 249 5.78 -6.31 9.27
CA MET A 249 4.94 -6.06 10.45
C MET A 249 5.63 -5.10 11.42
N ALA A 250 6.92 -5.31 11.71
CA ALA A 250 7.68 -4.46 12.63
C ALA A 250 7.76 -3.01 12.13
N GLY A 251 8.13 -2.80 10.86
CA GLY A 251 8.14 -1.46 10.25
C GLY A 251 6.76 -0.82 10.24
N THR A 252 5.71 -1.56 9.87
CA THR A 252 4.33 -1.08 9.87
C THR A 252 3.86 -0.67 11.26
N LEU A 253 4.07 -1.51 12.28
CA LEU A 253 3.68 -1.22 13.66
C LEU A 253 4.48 -0.04 14.24
N MET A 254 5.76 0.05 13.95
CA MET A 254 6.61 1.18 14.35
C MET A 254 6.01 2.51 13.85
N PHE A 255 5.73 2.64 12.56
CA PHE A 255 5.17 3.87 12.00
C PHE A 255 3.73 4.12 12.46
N TYR A 256 2.92 3.07 12.60
CA TYR A 256 1.57 3.19 13.18
C TYR A 256 1.59 3.78 14.58
N LEU A 257 2.44 3.26 15.46
CA LEU A 257 2.55 3.72 16.84
C LEU A 257 3.19 5.10 16.95
N LEU A 258 4.08 5.47 16.03
CA LEU A 258 4.71 6.80 15.95
C LEU A 258 3.77 7.89 15.42
N ALA A 259 2.74 7.54 14.66
CA ALA A 259 1.87 8.52 13.99
C ALA A 259 1.19 9.50 14.96
N GLU A 260 0.64 9.02 16.08
CA GLU A 260 -0.03 9.89 17.05
C GLU A 260 0.92 10.77 17.87
N PRO A 261 2.05 10.28 18.41
CA PRO A 261 3.09 11.13 18.99
C PRO A 261 3.58 12.21 18.03
N PHE A 262 3.78 11.84 16.78
CA PHE A 262 4.18 12.80 15.74
C PHE A 262 3.12 13.90 15.52
N CYS A 263 1.84 13.52 15.40
CA CYS A 263 0.76 14.52 15.27
C CYS A 263 0.66 15.44 16.50
N ARG A 264 0.88 14.89 17.70
CA ARG A 264 0.91 15.70 18.94
C ARG A 264 2.10 16.65 18.98
N TRP A 265 3.27 16.21 18.55
CA TRP A 265 4.45 17.05 18.43
C TRP A 265 4.23 18.14 17.38
N LEU A 266 3.71 17.79 16.21
CA LEU A 266 3.42 18.72 15.13
C LEU A 266 2.43 19.81 15.58
N GLY A 267 1.38 19.45 16.32
CA GLY A 267 0.39 20.40 16.84
C GLY A 267 0.94 21.43 17.83
N LYS A 268 2.15 21.23 18.36
CA LYS A 268 2.86 22.19 19.23
C LYS A 268 3.72 23.19 18.47
N GLN A 269 3.94 22.97 17.15
CA GLN A 269 4.75 23.86 16.33
C GLN A 269 3.94 25.08 15.89
N GLU A 270 4.60 26.19 15.66
CA GLU A 270 3.98 27.45 15.24
C GLU A 270 3.09 27.32 14.00
N LYS A 271 3.54 26.54 13.01
CA LYS A 271 2.78 26.23 11.77
C LYS A 271 2.15 24.84 11.80
N GLY A 272 2.00 24.22 12.95
CA GLY A 272 1.58 22.83 13.09
C GLY A 272 0.20 22.54 12.52
N ALA A 273 -0.74 23.48 12.66
CA ALA A 273 -2.09 23.34 12.11
C ALA A 273 -2.07 23.30 10.56
N TRP A 274 -1.25 24.13 9.93
CA TRP A 274 -1.09 24.16 8.47
C TRP A 274 -0.48 22.87 7.93
N TRP A 275 0.59 22.37 8.56
CA TRP A 275 1.20 21.11 8.19
C TRP A 275 0.24 19.93 8.37
N THR A 276 -0.50 19.91 9.47
CA THR A 276 -1.50 18.87 9.73
C THR A 276 -2.58 18.87 8.65
N ASP A 277 -3.10 20.05 8.27
CA ASP A 277 -4.09 20.15 7.19
C ASP A 277 -3.53 19.67 5.85
N LEU A 278 -2.31 20.09 5.50
CA LEU A 278 -1.64 19.67 4.27
C LEU A 278 -1.48 18.13 4.23
N PHE A 279 -0.93 17.52 5.28
CA PHE A 279 -0.75 16.07 5.36
C PHE A 279 -2.08 15.32 5.29
N CYS A 280 -3.12 15.84 5.97
CA CYS A 280 -4.46 15.26 5.89
C CYS A 280 -5.06 15.38 4.48
N ARG A 281 -4.84 16.47 3.76
CA ARG A 281 -5.34 16.64 2.38
C ARG A 281 -4.63 15.69 1.43
N ILE A 282 -3.31 15.56 1.52
CA ILE A 282 -2.52 14.59 0.74
C ILE A 282 -2.95 13.16 1.10
N GLY A 283 -3.06 12.84 2.39
CA GLY A 283 -3.53 11.53 2.88
C GLY A 283 -4.94 11.16 2.39
N GLY A 284 -5.81 12.16 2.19
CA GLY A 284 -7.14 11.98 1.59
C GLY A 284 -7.13 11.87 0.06
N ALA A 285 -5.99 12.08 -0.59
CA ALA A 285 -5.81 12.01 -2.04
C ALA A 285 -4.98 10.79 -2.49
N THR A 286 -4.55 9.93 -1.58
CA THR A 286 -3.57 8.86 -1.84
C THR A 286 -3.95 7.91 -2.95
N LEU A 287 -5.23 7.55 -3.11
CA LEU A 287 -5.67 6.69 -4.21
C LEU A 287 -5.44 7.35 -5.57
N GLY A 288 -5.82 8.62 -5.71
CA GLY A 288 -5.61 9.36 -6.94
C GLY A 288 -4.12 9.58 -7.23
N ILE A 289 -3.32 9.91 -6.20
CA ILE A 289 -1.87 10.06 -6.34
C ILE A 289 -1.25 8.74 -6.79
N TYR A 290 -1.64 7.60 -6.18
CA TYR A 290 -1.15 6.27 -6.57
C TYR A 290 -1.44 5.93 -8.03
N ILE A 291 -2.64 6.25 -8.53
CA ILE A 291 -2.99 6.00 -9.93
C ILE A 291 -2.22 6.94 -10.87
N LEU A 292 -2.16 8.23 -10.54
CA LEU A 292 -1.54 9.23 -11.40
C LEU A 292 -0.01 9.08 -11.48
N GLN A 293 0.64 8.65 -10.39
CA GLN A 293 2.08 8.40 -10.39
C GLN A 293 2.47 7.31 -11.39
N SER A 294 1.63 6.29 -11.58
CA SER A 294 1.88 5.26 -12.59
C SER A 294 1.93 5.84 -14.02
N PHE A 295 1.19 6.92 -14.30
CA PHE A 295 1.30 7.61 -15.58
C PHE A 295 2.52 8.53 -15.65
N LEU A 296 2.86 9.23 -14.58
CA LEU A 296 3.96 10.20 -14.58
C LEU A 296 5.33 9.53 -14.47
N LEU A 297 5.53 8.65 -13.49
CA LEU A 297 6.80 7.96 -13.27
C LEU A 297 6.95 6.73 -14.17
N GLU A 298 6.04 5.78 -14.04
CA GLU A 298 6.21 4.49 -14.71
C GLU A 298 6.09 4.59 -16.23
N ILE A 299 5.35 5.58 -16.76
CA ILE A 299 5.27 5.80 -18.19
C ILE A 299 6.23 6.91 -18.63
N CYS A 300 6.06 8.15 -18.15
CA CYS A 300 6.81 9.29 -18.69
C CYS A 300 8.32 9.20 -18.40
N ILE A 301 8.70 8.93 -17.13
CA ILE A 301 10.13 8.87 -16.75
C ILE A 301 10.80 7.63 -17.34
N ARG A 302 10.14 6.47 -17.29
CA ARG A 302 10.64 5.24 -17.88
C ARG A 302 10.83 5.35 -19.41
N MET A 303 9.92 6.00 -20.12
CA MET A 303 10.06 6.26 -21.56
C MET A 303 11.23 7.19 -21.90
N MET A 304 11.63 8.08 -20.99
CA MET A 304 12.79 8.96 -21.16
C MET A 304 14.12 8.24 -20.94
N ASN A 305 14.09 7.02 -20.38
CA ASN A 305 15.26 6.20 -20.08
C ASN A 305 16.37 6.98 -19.34
N ILE A 306 15.97 7.71 -18.30
CA ILE A 306 16.87 8.52 -17.48
C ILE A 306 17.63 7.59 -16.54
N TYR A 307 18.97 7.63 -16.61
CA TYR A 307 19.84 6.93 -15.68
C TYR A 307 20.59 7.89 -14.76
N ILE A 308 20.47 7.67 -13.45
CA ILE A 308 21.15 8.47 -12.42
C ILE A 308 22.06 7.54 -11.60
N PRO A 309 23.39 7.76 -11.61
CA PRO A 309 24.32 6.96 -10.82
C PRO A 309 24.00 6.98 -9.33
N LEU A 310 24.29 5.86 -8.63
CA LEU A 310 23.95 5.62 -7.24
C LEU A 310 24.23 6.81 -6.28
N PRO A 311 25.41 7.44 -6.28
CA PRO A 311 25.69 8.55 -5.36
C PRO A 311 24.72 9.73 -5.51
N TRP A 312 24.31 10.03 -6.74
CA TRP A 312 23.40 11.15 -7.03
C TRP A 312 21.95 10.80 -6.81
N SER A 313 21.58 9.52 -6.89
CA SER A 313 20.18 9.07 -6.70
C SER A 313 19.68 9.34 -5.28
N TYR A 314 20.53 9.35 -4.25
CA TYR A 314 20.15 9.73 -2.88
C TYR A 314 19.62 11.16 -2.78
N LEU A 315 20.05 12.07 -3.65
CA LEU A 315 19.58 13.44 -3.67
C LEU A 315 18.45 13.63 -4.71
N THR A 316 18.60 13.05 -5.89
CA THR A 316 17.68 13.30 -7.01
C THR A 316 16.35 12.56 -6.84
N SER A 317 16.34 11.30 -6.35
CA SER A 317 15.09 10.55 -6.15
C SER A 317 14.11 11.24 -5.19
N PRO A 318 14.54 11.78 -4.03
CA PRO A 318 13.65 12.57 -3.18
C PRO A 318 13.11 13.85 -3.85
N ILE A 319 13.93 14.51 -4.67
CA ILE A 319 13.49 15.72 -5.39
C ILE A 319 12.44 15.35 -6.44
N ILE A 320 12.68 14.30 -7.23
CA ILE A 320 11.72 13.78 -8.21
C ILE A 320 10.42 13.39 -7.51
N ALA A 321 10.48 12.64 -6.42
CA ALA A 321 9.31 12.20 -5.66
C ALA A 321 8.50 13.40 -5.12
N LEU A 322 9.14 14.48 -4.68
CA LEU A 322 8.45 15.69 -4.21
C LEU A 322 7.79 16.46 -5.37
N ILE A 323 8.47 16.59 -6.50
CA ILE A 323 7.91 17.23 -7.71
C ILE A 323 6.67 16.44 -8.16
N GLU A 324 6.79 15.13 -8.21
CA GLU A 324 5.71 14.23 -8.59
C GLU A 324 4.55 14.27 -7.61
N LEU A 325 4.82 14.29 -6.30
CA LEU A 325 3.79 14.47 -5.27
C LEU A 325 2.98 15.74 -5.53
N ALA A 326 3.68 16.86 -5.79
CA ALA A 326 3.05 18.14 -6.07
C ALA A 326 2.21 18.09 -7.36
N ALA A 327 2.74 17.50 -8.42
CA ALA A 327 2.05 17.32 -9.69
C ALA A 327 0.81 16.43 -9.55
N CYS A 328 0.96 15.23 -9.00
CA CYS A 328 -0.15 14.29 -8.78
C CYS A 328 -1.22 14.88 -7.87
N PHE A 329 -0.84 15.52 -6.77
CA PHE A 329 -1.79 16.13 -5.83
C PHE A 329 -2.59 17.25 -6.51
N THR A 330 -1.93 18.08 -7.31
CA THR A 330 -2.59 19.15 -8.09
C THR A 330 -3.56 18.56 -9.11
N LEU A 331 -3.15 17.53 -9.83
CA LEU A 331 -4.00 16.81 -10.79
C LEU A 331 -5.22 16.20 -10.11
N VAL A 332 -5.07 15.58 -8.92
CA VAL A 332 -6.21 15.05 -8.15
C VAL A 332 -7.21 16.15 -7.83
N ILE A 333 -6.75 17.36 -7.44
CA ILE A 333 -7.63 18.50 -7.17
C ILE A 333 -8.39 18.91 -8.43
N VAL A 334 -7.72 18.94 -9.58
CA VAL A 334 -8.34 19.28 -10.87
C VAL A 334 -9.37 18.22 -11.28
N LEU A 335 -9.00 16.92 -11.21
CA LEU A 335 -9.88 15.80 -11.55
C LEU A 335 -11.15 15.77 -10.70
N ARG A 336 -11.06 16.15 -9.43
CA ARG A 336 -12.22 16.24 -8.51
C ARG A 336 -13.25 17.29 -8.91
N ARG A 337 -12.89 18.26 -9.79
CA ARG A 337 -13.83 19.27 -10.31
C ARG A 337 -14.77 18.70 -11.38
N ASN A 338 -14.38 17.60 -12.04
CA ASN A 338 -15.21 16.94 -13.04
C ASN A 338 -15.79 15.64 -12.46
N SER A 339 -17.12 15.52 -12.44
CA SER A 339 -17.81 14.36 -11.84
C SER A 339 -17.52 13.05 -12.55
N ILE A 340 -17.32 13.06 -13.87
CA ILE A 340 -17.01 11.87 -14.66
C ILE A 340 -15.58 11.40 -14.37
N LEU A 341 -14.60 12.29 -14.45
CA LEU A 341 -13.19 11.95 -14.19
C LEU A 341 -12.97 11.54 -12.75
N LYS A 342 -13.62 12.20 -11.80
CA LYS A 342 -13.62 11.83 -10.39
C LYS A 342 -14.14 10.41 -10.17
N PHE A 343 -15.23 10.03 -10.83
CA PHE A 343 -15.78 8.69 -10.75
C PHE A 343 -14.85 7.65 -11.41
N LEU A 344 -14.41 7.91 -12.65
CA LEU A 344 -13.64 6.96 -13.44
C LEU A 344 -12.23 6.73 -12.91
N LEU A 345 -11.52 7.78 -12.49
CA LEU A 345 -10.12 7.69 -12.06
C LEU A 345 -9.95 7.61 -10.54
N LEU A 346 -10.86 8.21 -9.76
CA LEU A 346 -10.72 8.26 -8.31
C LEU A 346 -11.72 7.35 -7.57
N GLY A 347 -12.71 6.76 -8.27
CA GLY A 347 -13.76 5.93 -7.65
C GLY A 347 -14.65 6.70 -6.66
N GLU A 348 -14.59 8.04 -6.69
CA GLU A 348 -15.36 8.93 -5.82
C GLU A 348 -16.75 9.21 -6.43
N LYS A 349 -17.76 9.51 -5.55
CA LYS A 349 -19.10 9.91 -5.99
C LYS A 349 -19.14 11.38 -6.39
#